data_44499a2724744269dd95998c7d9d5e2d
#
_entry.id   44499a2724744269dd95998c7d9d5e2d
#
_cell.length_a   1.000
_cell.length_b   1.000
_cell.length_c   1.000
_cell.angle_alpha   90.00
_cell.angle_beta   90.00
_cell.angle_gamma   90.00
#
_symmetry.space_group_name_H-M   'P 1'
#
loop_
_entity.id
_entity.type
_entity.pdbx_description
1 polymer ?
#
loop_
_entity_poly.entity_id
_entity_poly.type
_entity_poly.pdbx_seq_one_letter_code
_entity_poly.pdbx_strand_id
1 'polypeptide(L)'
;MHSRAALPTWCSLVTAGALAGAALAAPTELRGQASEPWLGVPLPTGLALPPQLGVLADPGFTAPAPAIPAGDESFTELEGWRVQGYLESIVGFSKRSRERGERMWGRVSGLPDAEQTAAWLAGRFAAAGLTHVEMQRYEADAEMWWPEDWEARVLGHADLGRGSEDVVLGSAVPARGVQIPGGVLTAPLVYAGDIGDFADVDVRGSVAVQRIRPSSGAFSQRAAIQEGAQELLARGAVGVLNYIDQPGNMHVRDFGGCGICFNIGGDDGAFLRDVAERASRAGSENALHVRLELDASIRSGLAAHNVVGVAAGESDEVIIVNAHLDGWYDAAGDNGDGLAVQLALARHFARPENRPARTLVFVASGGHHSAGLNGPQSFVVMNPELAGRAVLVLNLEHVAQYLVDPDSWEVRREEQPMGWGVTNLAPFLVDLTDRGVERYGFALRPDYGTSVPGDLGRYDVLGVPRVQAIHAGPLYHTSADVLESISVGGLERAARFYAFFIDGVAKATSEQIDP
;
A
#
# COMPACT_ATOMS: atom_id res chain seq x y z
N MET A 1 10.87 12.65 -74.61
CA MET A 1 9.81 11.87 -75.28
C MET A 1 8.76 11.66 -74.25
N HIS A 2 7.78 12.50 -74.19
CA HIS A 2 6.39 12.44 -74.65
C HIS A 2 5.63 11.27 -73.93
N SER A 3 4.51 11.39 -73.24
CA SER A 3 3.40 12.28 -73.53
C SER A 3 2.41 12.32 -72.33
N ARG A 4 1.74 13.42 -72.22
CA ARG A 4 0.51 13.69 -71.39
C ARG A 4 -0.70 12.99 -71.98
N ALA A 5 -1.70 12.63 -71.09
CA ALA A 5 -3.14 12.66 -71.38
C ALA A 5 -3.87 12.52 -70.06
N ALA A 6 -4.54 13.47 -69.49
CA ALA A 6 -5.81 14.11 -69.80
C ALA A 6 -7.01 13.38 -69.15
N LEU A 7 -7.67 14.09 -68.23
CA LEU A 7 -8.96 13.81 -67.57
C LEU A 7 -10.13 13.87 -68.57
N PRO A 8 -11.26 13.29 -68.25
CA PRO A 8 -12.50 13.99 -68.49
C PRO A 8 -13.41 14.15 -67.25
N THR A 9 -13.84 15.36 -67.10
CA THR A 9 -15.00 15.86 -66.37
C THR A 9 -16.31 15.23 -66.92
N TRP A 10 -17.21 14.79 -66.03
CA TRP A 10 -18.64 14.69 -66.32
C TRP A 10 -19.46 15.29 -65.20
N CYS A 11 -20.36 16.16 -65.64
CA CYS A 11 -21.32 16.98 -64.90
C CYS A 11 -22.54 16.18 -64.41
N SER A 12 -23.01 16.54 -63.27
CA SER A 12 -24.37 16.74 -62.77
C SER A 12 -25.54 15.90 -63.31
N LEU A 13 -26.20 15.21 -62.40
CA LEU A 13 -27.68 15.13 -62.42
C LEU A 13 -28.18 15.05 -60.96
N VAL A 14 -28.90 16.11 -60.58
CA VAL A 14 -29.64 16.20 -59.30
C VAL A 14 -30.94 15.41 -59.51
N THR A 15 -31.16 14.39 -58.74
CA THR A 15 -32.48 13.80 -58.51
C THR A 15 -32.83 13.91 -57.04
N ALA A 16 -33.80 14.75 -56.76
CA ALA A 16 -34.44 14.87 -55.46
C ALA A 16 -35.24 13.59 -55.20
N GLY A 17 -34.75 12.76 -54.33
CA GLY A 17 -35.47 11.63 -53.76
C GLY A 17 -35.90 11.98 -52.35
N ALA A 18 -37.17 12.08 -52.09
CA ALA A 18 -37.75 12.24 -50.76
C ALA A 18 -37.43 11.00 -49.93
N LEU A 19 -36.53 11.13 -48.98
CA LEU A 19 -36.30 10.14 -47.93
C LEU A 19 -37.29 10.41 -46.80
N ALA A 20 -38.28 9.52 -46.70
CA ALA A 20 -39.15 9.41 -45.54
C ALA A 20 -38.27 9.17 -44.31
N GLY A 21 -38.31 10.10 -43.37
CA GLY A 21 -37.63 9.99 -42.09
C GLY A 21 -38.23 8.86 -41.28
N ALA A 22 -37.57 7.71 -41.26
CA ALA A 22 -37.74 6.77 -40.17
C ALA A 22 -36.97 7.37 -38.95
N ALA A 23 -37.73 7.97 -38.05
CA ALA A 23 -37.22 8.31 -36.73
C ALA A 23 -36.77 7.01 -36.07
N LEU A 24 -35.47 6.75 -36.07
CA LEU A 24 -34.85 5.79 -35.16
C LEU A 24 -35.15 6.31 -33.75
N ALA A 25 -36.15 5.68 -33.10
CA ALA A 25 -36.35 5.85 -31.68
C ALA A 25 -35.00 5.54 -31.01
N ALA A 26 -34.37 6.56 -30.41
CA ALA A 26 -33.24 6.36 -29.52
C ALA A 26 -33.66 5.29 -28.52
N PRO A 27 -32.77 4.34 -28.20
CA PRO A 27 -33.07 3.40 -27.13
C PRO A 27 -33.43 4.24 -25.92
N THR A 28 -34.63 4.05 -25.42
CA THR A 28 -35.06 4.55 -24.13
C THR A 28 -33.99 4.02 -23.16
N GLU A 29 -33.11 4.90 -22.72
CA GLU A 29 -32.29 4.61 -21.54
C GLU A 29 -33.27 4.07 -20.49
N LEU A 30 -33.13 2.80 -20.17
CA LEU A 30 -33.64 2.26 -18.92
C LEU A 30 -32.94 3.11 -17.83
N ARG A 31 -33.55 4.25 -17.53
CA ARG A 31 -33.31 4.88 -16.23
C ARG A 31 -33.71 3.82 -15.23
N GLY A 32 -32.73 3.10 -14.74
CA GLY A 32 -32.92 2.27 -13.56
C GLY A 32 -33.65 3.15 -12.57
N GLN A 33 -34.83 2.74 -12.15
CA GLN A 33 -35.52 3.40 -11.07
C GLN A 33 -34.49 3.42 -9.93
N ALA A 34 -34.03 4.62 -9.57
CA ALA A 34 -33.20 4.77 -8.40
C ALA A 34 -33.97 4.10 -7.25
N SER A 35 -33.43 3.01 -6.72
CA SER A 35 -34.01 2.32 -5.59
C SER A 35 -34.23 3.37 -4.50
N GLU A 36 -35.45 3.47 -3.96
CA GLU A 36 -35.70 4.43 -2.91
C GLU A 36 -34.76 4.11 -1.73
N PRO A 37 -34.12 5.15 -1.15
CA PRO A 37 -33.16 4.94 -0.09
C PRO A 37 -33.80 4.31 1.16
N TRP A 38 -33.06 3.48 1.87
CA TRP A 38 -33.51 2.89 3.13
C TRP A 38 -33.69 3.98 4.20
N LEU A 39 -34.89 4.15 4.68
CA LEU A 39 -35.24 5.20 5.64
C LEU A 39 -34.74 6.60 5.25
N GLY A 40 -34.58 6.86 3.95
CA GLY A 40 -34.03 8.10 3.41
C GLY A 40 -32.50 8.21 3.48
N VAL A 41 -31.80 7.13 3.81
CA VAL A 41 -30.34 7.04 3.73
C VAL A 41 -29.92 6.69 2.31
N PRO A 42 -29.04 7.47 1.65
CA PRO A 42 -28.50 7.12 0.34
C PRO A 42 -27.77 5.76 0.40
N LEU A 43 -28.01 4.94 -0.61
CA LEU A 43 -27.27 3.67 -0.73
C LEU A 43 -25.80 3.94 -1.10
N PRO A 44 -24.86 3.09 -0.64
CA PRO A 44 -23.47 3.19 -1.03
C PRO A 44 -23.32 3.09 -2.55
N THR A 45 -22.41 3.87 -3.10
CA THR A 45 -22.15 3.90 -4.56
C THR A 45 -21.36 2.69 -5.06
N GLY A 46 -21.09 1.73 -4.18
CA GLY A 46 -20.28 0.56 -4.49
C GLY A 46 -18.79 0.81 -4.29
N LEU A 47 -17.97 -0.14 -4.75
CA LEU A 47 -16.53 -0.05 -4.63
C LEU A 47 -15.99 0.98 -5.63
N ALA A 48 -15.54 2.14 -5.13
CA ALA A 48 -14.81 3.09 -5.96
C ALA A 48 -13.36 2.62 -6.10
N LEU A 49 -12.99 2.09 -7.28
CA LEU A 49 -11.61 1.75 -7.61
C LEU A 49 -11.17 2.54 -8.86
N PRO A 50 -10.07 3.28 -8.81
CA PRO A 50 -9.24 3.58 -7.64
C PRO A 50 -9.97 4.45 -6.62
N PRO A 51 -9.54 4.45 -5.35
CA PRO A 51 -10.16 5.27 -4.34
C PRO A 51 -10.14 6.73 -4.78
N GLN A 52 -11.29 7.35 -4.68
CA GLN A 52 -11.41 8.78 -4.98
C GLN A 52 -10.84 9.58 -3.81
N LEU A 53 -9.54 9.70 -3.73
CA LEU A 53 -8.94 10.79 -3.00
C LEU A 53 -9.16 12.04 -3.86
N GLY A 54 -10.20 12.82 -3.57
CA GLY A 54 -10.67 13.89 -4.46
C GLY A 54 -9.61 14.94 -4.83
N VAL A 55 -8.53 15.02 -4.04
CA VAL A 55 -7.39 15.92 -4.27
C VAL A 55 -6.36 15.30 -5.22
N LEU A 56 -6.25 13.99 -5.30
CA LEU A 56 -5.36 13.31 -6.26
C LEU A 56 -5.92 13.35 -7.70
N ALA A 57 -7.16 13.79 -7.87
CA ALA A 57 -7.77 14.00 -9.17
C ALA A 57 -7.43 15.37 -9.80
N ASP A 58 -6.73 16.26 -9.09
CA ASP A 58 -6.26 17.53 -9.67
C ASP A 58 -5.08 17.26 -10.62
N PRO A 59 -5.26 17.38 -11.96
CA PRO A 59 -4.19 17.14 -12.91
C PRO A 59 -3.03 18.15 -12.81
N GLY A 60 -3.21 19.23 -12.03
CA GLY A 60 -2.17 20.22 -11.71
C GLY A 60 -1.43 19.96 -10.40
N PHE A 61 -1.76 18.87 -9.68
CA PHE A 61 -1.14 18.58 -8.41
C PHE A 61 0.26 17.97 -8.61
N THR A 62 1.27 18.78 -8.45
CA THR A 62 2.68 18.37 -8.50
C THR A 62 3.44 19.03 -7.34
N ALA A 63 4.21 18.22 -6.61
CA ALA A 63 5.15 18.76 -5.64
C ALA A 63 6.24 19.58 -6.37
N PRO A 64 6.78 20.64 -5.76
CA PRO A 64 7.90 21.36 -6.32
C PRO A 64 9.08 20.40 -6.60
N ALA A 65 9.71 20.54 -7.76
CA ALA A 65 10.96 19.83 -8.04
C ALA A 65 12.01 20.24 -6.98
N PRO A 66 12.82 19.28 -6.48
CA PRO A 66 13.89 19.61 -5.55
C PRO A 66 14.95 20.50 -6.23
N ALA A 67 15.56 21.41 -5.46
CA ALA A 67 16.76 22.06 -5.90
C ALA A 67 17.90 21.04 -5.98
N ILE A 68 18.58 20.97 -7.13
CA ILE A 68 19.72 20.07 -7.30
C ILE A 68 20.96 20.78 -6.73
N PRO A 69 21.62 20.23 -5.70
CA PRO A 69 22.87 20.80 -5.19
C PRO A 69 23.96 20.81 -6.24
N ALA A 70 24.82 21.83 -6.20
CA ALA A 70 25.97 21.91 -7.10
C ALA A 70 26.87 20.67 -6.98
N GLY A 71 27.21 20.09 -8.11
CA GLY A 71 27.98 18.83 -8.21
C GLY A 71 27.14 17.57 -8.39
N ASP A 72 25.84 17.63 -8.17
CA ASP A 72 24.94 16.49 -8.29
C ASP A 72 24.18 16.46 -9.64
N GLU A 73 24.49 17.38 -10.55
CA GLU A 73 23.83 17.48 -11.86
C GLU A 73 24.05 16.24 -12.74
N SER A 74 25.17 15.54 -12.53
CA SER A 74 25.50 14.32 -13.25
C SER A 74 24.79 13.07 -12.71
N PHE A 75 24.12 13.16 -11.55
CA PHE A 75 23.46 12.02 -10.91
C PHE A 75 22.08 11.74 -11.53
N THR A 76 22.08 11.52 -12.86
CA THR A 76 20.84 11.37 -13.64
C THR A 76 20.04 10.13 -13.29
N GLU A 77 20.64 9.09 -12.69
CA GLU A 77 19.89 7.91 -12.23
C GLU A 77 18.99 8.20 -11.02
N LEU A 78 19.27 9.29 -10.28
CA LEU A 78 18.52 9.70 -9.09
C LEU A 78 17.42 10.72 -9.41
N GLU A 79 17.21 11.10 -10.68
CA GLU A 79 16.15 12.00 -11.08
C GLU A 79 14.77 11.39 -10.81
N GLY A 80 13.88 12.16 -10.19
CA GLY A 80 12.57 11.69 -9.70
C GLY A 80 11.72 11.02 -10.75
N TRP A 81 11.69 11.54 -11.99
CA TRP A 81 10.94 10.93 -13.09
C TRP A 81 11.47 9.55 -13.51
N ARG A 82 12.78 9.29 -13.35
CA ARG A 82 13.36 7.96 -13.61
C ARG A 82 12.96 6.98 -12.52
N VAL A 83 13.04 7.41 -11.27
CA VAL A 83 12.62 6.62 -10.11
C VAL A 83 11.12 6.30 -10.20
N GLN A 84 10.31 7.28 -10.61
CA GLN A 84 8.88 7.07 -10.87
C GLN A 84 8.64 5.98 -11.93
N GLY A 85 9.39 5.97 -13.03
CA GLY A 85 9.26 4.94 -14.06
C GLY A 85 9.55 3.51 -13.53
N TYR A 86 10.41 3.36 -12.53
CA TYR A 86 10.60 2.09 -11.83
C TYR A 86 9.40 1.76 -10.94
N LEU A 87 8.92 2.74 -10.19
CA LEU A 87 7.73 2.60 -9.35
C LEU A 87 6.49 2.19 -10.17
N GLU A 88 6.25 2.83 -11.32
CA GLU A 88 5.16 2.47 -12.23
C GLU A 88 5.26 1.00 -12.69
N SER A 89 6.47 0.55 -13.00
CA SER A 89 6.72 -0.84 -13.38
C SER A 89 6.43 -1.82 -12.23
N ILE A 90 6.84 -1.47 -11.00
CA ILE A 90 6.63 -2.26 -9.78
C ILE A 90 5.14 -2.35 -9.46
N VAL A 91 4.43 -1.23 -9.43
CA VAL A 91 2.98 -1.18 -9.20
C VAL A 91 2.20 -1.91 -10.30
N GLY A 92 2.73 -1.91 -11.53
CA GLY A 92 2.18 -2.67 -12.64
C GLY A 92 2.02 -4.17 -12.36
N PHE A 93 2.86 -4.78 -11.51
CA PHE A 93 2.68 -6.17 -11.08
C PHE A 93 1.46 -6.33 -10.18
N SER A 94 1.26 -5.44 -9.22
CA SER A 94 0.06 -5.42 -8.39
C SER A 94 -1.22 -5.23 -9.21
N LYS A 95 -1.21 -4.30 -10.18
CA LYS A 95 -2.35 -4.04 -11.06
C LYS A 95 -2.72 -5.27 -11.91
N ARG A 96 -1.74 -6.02 -12.41
CA ARG A 96 -2.00 -7.28 -13.13
C ARG A 96 -2.67 -8.34 -12.26
N SER A 97 -2.31 -8.43 -10.97
CA SER A 97 -3.00 -9.29 -10.01
C SER A 97 -4.49 -8.93 -9.93
N ARG A 98 -4.80 -7.65 -9.78
CA ARG A 98 -6.19 -7.15 -9.78
C ARG A 98 -6.93 -7.45 -11.09
N GLU A 99 -6.29 -7.24 -12.23
CA GLU A 99 -6.87 -7.49 -13.57
C GLU A 99 -7.21 -8.95 -13.81
N ARG A 100 -6.55 -9.89 -13.13
CA ARG A 100 -6.92 -11.32 -13.12
C ARG A 100 -8.09 -11.65 -12.20
N GLY A 101 -8.62 -10.67 -11.48
CA GLY A 101 -9.76 -10.83 -10.58
C GLY A 101 -9.39 -11.20 -9.13
N GLU A 102 -8.12 -11.08 -8.77
CA GLU A 102 -7.68 -11.30 -7.39
C GLU A 102 -8.30 -10.23 -6.47
N ARG A 103 -9.14 -10.64 -5.54
CA ARG A 103 -9.81 -9.71 -4.60
C ARG A 103 -8.84 -9.16 -3.54
N MET A 104 -7.85 -9.96 -3.15
CA MET A 104 -6.70 -9.56 -2.34
C MET A 104 -5.50 -9.41 -3.25
N TRP A 105 -5.56 -8.45 -4.19
CA TRP A 105 -4.48 -8.23 -5.14
C TRP A 105 -3.23 -7.63 -4.51
N GLY A 106 -2.13 -7.71 -5.22
CA GLY A 106 -0.86 -7.15 -4.80
C GLY A 106 0.34 -8.03 -5.16
N ARG A 107 1.49 -7.60 -4.73
CA ARG A 107 2.74 -8.36 -4.81
C ARG A 107 2.91 -9.20 -3.54
N VAL A 108 1.95 -10.08 -3.26
CA VAL A 108 1.92 -10.84 -2.01
C VAL A 108 2.94 -11.98 -2.05
N SER A 109 3.87 -12.01 -1.11
CA SER A 109 4.89 -13.07 -1.01
C SER A 109 4.26 -14.46 -0.89
N GLY A 110 4.78 -15.39 -1.67
CA GLY A 110 4.20 -16.73 -1.84
C GLY A 110 3.22 -16.84 -3.00
N LEU A 111 2.87 -15.72 -3.66
CA LEU A 111 2.00 -15.69 -4.84
C LEU A 111 2.76 -15.23 -6.11
N PRO A 112 2.21 -15.53 -7.31
CA PRO A 112 2.91 -15.34 -8.58
C PRO A 112 3.41 -13.93 -8.87
N ASP A 113 2.71 -12.88 -8.41
CA ASP A 113 3.09 -11.49 -8.73
C ASP A 113 4.31 -11.04 -7.94
N ALA A 114 4.50 -11.51 -6.70
CA ALA A 114 5.73 -11.29 -5.97
C ALA A 114 6.93 -11.98 -6.64
N GLU A 115 6.75 -13.21 -7.12
CA GLU A 115 7.78 -13.94 -7.88
C GLU A 115 8.15 -13.23 -9.18
N GLN A 116 7.15 -12.77 -9.95
CA GLN A 116 7.38 -12.00 -11.17
C GLN A 116 8.08 -10.67 -10.90
N THR A 117 7.73 -10.00 -9.79
CA THR A 117 8.42 -8.77 -9.35
C THR A 117 9.88 -9.08 -9.01
N ALA A 118 10.15 -10.16 -8.29
CA ALA A 118 11.50 -10.58 -7.97
C ALA A 118 12.32 -10.89 -9.24
N ALA A 119 11.74 -11.61 -10.19
CA ALA A 119 12.41 -11.91 -11.48
C ALA A 119 12.70 -10.65 -12.29
N TRP A 120 11.77 -9.69 -12.30
CA TRP A 120 11.98 -8.39 -12.96
C TRP A 120 13.09 -7.59 -12.28
N LEU A 121 13.11 -7.51 -10.94
CA LEU A 121 14.15 -6.82 -10.17
C LEU A 121 15.53 -7.44 -10.41
N ALA A 122 15.66 -8.78 -10.43
CA ALA A 122 16.90 -9.46 -10.74
C ALA A 122 17.42 -9.05 -12.14
N GLY A 123 16.53 -9.02 -13.14
CA GLY A 123 16.88 -8.52 -14.47
C GLY A 123 17.31 -7.05 -14.47
N ARG A 124 16.70 -6.21 -13.62
CA ARG A 124 17.08 -4.79 -13.48
C ARG A 124 18.42 -4.59 -12.77
N PHE A 125 18.70 -5.37 -11.73
CA PHE A 125 20.01 -5.35 -11.06
C PHE A 125 21.13 -5.79 -12.01
N ALA A 126 20.92 -6.85 -12.77
CA ALA A 126 21.88 -7.28 -13.78
C ALA A 126 22.09 -6.20 -14.85
N ALA A 127 21.02 -5.59 -15.37
CA ALA A 127 21.09 -4.52 -16.35
C ALA A 127 21.72 -3.22 -15.79
N ALA A 128 21.68 -3.01 -14.48
CA ALA A 128 22.38 -1.92 -13.80
C ALA A 128 23.90 -2.13 -13.75
N GLY A 129 24.37 -3.36 -13.93
CA GLY A 129 25.80 -3.71 -13.85
C GLY A 129 26.23 -4.27 -12.49
N LEU A 130 25.26 -4.63 -11.61
CA LEU A 130 25.57 -5.32 -10.38
C LEU A 130 26.13 -6.71 -10.67
N THR A 131 27.05 -7.15 -9.81
CA THR A 131 27.59 -8.50 -9.81
C THR A 131 26.85 -9.40 -8.83
N HIS A 132 27.03 -10.71 -8.91
CA HIS A 132 26.39 -11.69 -8.02
C HIS A 132 24.88 -11.46 -7.88
N VAL A 133 24.22 -11.22 -9.04
CA VAL A 133 22.76 -11.05 -9.05
C VAL A 133 22.10 -12.42 -8.93
N GLU A 134 21.36 -12.61 -7.87
CA GLU A 134 20.68 -13.87 -7.56
C GLU A 134 19.23 -13.63 -7.12
N MET A 135 18.34 -14.51 -7.54
CA MET A 135 17.00 -14.66 -7.03
C MET A 135 16.99 -15.87 -6.08
N GLN A 136 17.07 -15.60 -4.79
CA GLN A 136 17.23 -16.59 -3.74
C GLN A 136 15.89 -17.05 -3.21
N ARG A 137 15.49 -18.29 -3.58
CA ARG A 137 14.24 -18.90 -3.12
C ARG A 137 14.39 -19.46 -1.72
N TYR A 138 13.43 -19.17 -0.86
CA TYR A 138 13.31 -19.79 0.47
C TYR A 138 11.84 -20.15 0.77
N GLU A 139 11.64 -21.08 1.68
CA GLU A 139 10.34 -21.64 2.02
C GLU A 139 9.88 -21.17 3.39
N ALA A 140 8.56 -21.14 3.59
CA ALA A 140 7.96 -20.87 4.88
C ALA A 140 7.66 -22.18 5.61
N ASP A 141 8.02 -22.22 6.88
CA ASP A 141 7.57 -23.27 7.80
C ASP A 141 6.13 -23.04 8.29
N ALA A 142 5.58 -21.84 8.03
CA ALA A 142 4.25 -21.46 8.48
C ALA A 142 3.23 -21.49 7.35
N GLU A 143 1.99 -21.65 7.77
CA GLU A 143 0.83 -21.65 6.91
C GLU A 143 0.28 -20.22 6.78
N MET A 144 -0.18 -19.85 5.58
CA MET A 144 -0.82 -18.58 5.31
C MET A 144 -2.33 -18.75 5.24
N TRP A 145 -3.05 -18.06 6.13
CA TRP A 145 -4.49 -17.93 6.00
C TRP A 145 -4.81 -17.03 4.79
N TRP A 146 -5.75 -17.50 3.94
CA TRP A 146 -6.15 -16.80 2.73
C TRP A 146 -7.66 -16.78 2.56
N PRO A 147 -8.30 -15.61 2.37
CA PRO A 147 -9.71 -15.52 2.02
C PRO A 147 -9.86 -15.80 0.53
N GLU A 148 -10.58 -16.87 0.20
CA GLU A 148 -10.84 -17.25 -1.19
C GLU A 148 -12.03 -16.48 -1.75
N ASP A 149 -13.11 -16.40 -0.96
CA ASP A 149 -14.30 -15.61 -1.29
C ASP A 149 -14.99 -15.10 -0.02
N TRP A 150 -15.64 -13.95 -0.12
CA TRP A 150 -16.37 -13.37 1.00
C TRP A 150 -17.40 -12.36 0.54
N GLU A 151 -18.42 -12.14 1.37
CA GLU A 151 -19.36 -11.06 1.20
C GLU A 151 -19.86 -10.57 2.56
N ALA A 152 -20.12 -9.27 2.65
CA ALA A 152 -20.89 -8.68 3.73
C ALA A 152 -22.06 -7.92 3.13
N ARG A 153 -23.29 -8.21 3.59
CA ARG A 153 -24.50 -7.53 3.11
C ARG A 153 -25.45 -7.20 4.24
N VAL A 154 -26.10 -6.05 4.15
CA VAL A 154 -27.23 -5.69 4.99
C VAL A 154 -28.49 -6.24 4.33
N LEU A 155 -29.30 -6.97 5.10
CA LEU A 155 -30.49 -7.65 4.58
C LEU A 155 -31.65 -6.67 4.42
N GLY A 156 -32.34 -6.76 3.29
CA GLY A 156 -33.52 -5.97 3.02
C GLY A 156 -34.69 -6.31 3.94
N HIS A 157 -35.39 -5.30 4.41
CA HIS A 157 -36.61 -5.43 5.19
C HIS A 157 -37.59 -4.30 4.90
N ALA A 158 -38.90 -4.62 4.86
CA ALA A 158 -39.95 -3.65 4.50
C ALA A 158 -39.95 -2.39 5.37
N ASP A 159 -39.62 -2.54 6.66
CA ASP A 159 -39.53 -1.42 7.60
C ASP A 159 -38.34 -0.48 7.35
N LEU A 160 -37.34 -0.90 6.55
CA LEU A 160 -36.15 -0.11 6.23
C LEU A 160 -36.29 0.67 4.92
N GLY A 161 -37.33 0.45 4.12
CA GLY A 161 -37.56 1.18 2.88
C GLY A 161 -38.35 0.40 1.84
N ARG A 162 -38.71 1.05 0.74
CA ARG A 162 -39.54 0.46 -0.31
C ARG A 162 -38.85 -0.62 -1.12
N GLY A 163 -37.57 -0.52 -1.33
CA GLY A 163 -36.78 -1.57 -1.94
C GLY A 163 -36.21 -2.42 -0.82
N SER A 164 -36.93 -3.44 -0.38
CA SER A 164 -36.40 -4.41 0.60
C SER A 164 -35.29 -5.30 0.01
N GLU A 165 -34.48 -4.73 -0.88
CA GLU A 165 -33.34 -5.39 -1.47
C GLU A 165 -32.15 -5.35 -0.50
N ASP A 166 -31.36 -6.41 -0.53
CA ASP A 166 -30.11 -6.45 0.23
C ASP A 166 -29.11 -5.42 -0.31
N VAL A 167 -28.32 -4.84 0.58
CA VAL A 167 -27.24 -3.92 0.22
C VAL A 167 -25.90 -4.59 0.48
N VAL A 168 -25.12 -4.83 -0.58
CA VAL A 168 -23.77 -5.37 -0.47
C VAL A 168 -22.80 -4.28 -0.03
N LEU A 169 -22.01 -4.53 1.01
CA LEU A 169 -20.94 -3.67 1.47
C LEU A 169 -19.70 -3.95 0.62
N GLY A 170 -19.53 -3.17 -0.46
CA GLY A 170 -18.51 -3.44 -1.48
C GLY A 170 -17.07 -3.32 -0.99
N SER A 171 -16.84 -2.54 0.07
CA SER A 171 -15.53 -2.34 0.67
C SER A 171 -15.14 -3.40 1.70
N ALA A 172 -16.05 -4.33 2.05
CA ALA A 172 -15.80 -5.30 3.10
C ALA A 172 -14.61 -6.21 2.79
N VAL A 173 -13.68 -6.30 3.73
CA VAL A 173 -12.52 -7.20 3.69
C VAL A 173 -12.44 -7.97 5.00
N PRO A 174 -12.40 -9.32 5.00
CA PRO A 174 -12.27 -10.08 6.23
C PRO A 174 -10.91 -9.79 6.87
N ALA A 175 -10.92 -9.61 8.18
CA ALA A 175 -9.69 -9.46 8.93
C ALA A 175 -8.87 -10.75 8.91
N ARG A 176 -7.57 -10.62 9.06
CA ARG A 176 -6.64 -11.76 8.96
C ARG A 176 -6.93 -12.82 10.02
N GLY A 177 -7.03 -14.07 9.57
CA GLY A 177 -7.24 -15.23 10.44
C GLY A 177 -8.69 -15.48 10.84
N VAL A 178 -9.65 -14.70 10.32
CA VAL A 178 -11.07 -14.90 10.59
C VAL A 178 -11.56 -16.25 10.09
N GLN A 179 -12.40 -16.91 10.89
CA GLN A 179 -13.13 -18.11 10.53
C GLN A 179 -14.60 -17.93 10.91
N ILE A 180 -15.51 -18.23 9.99
CA ILE A 180 -16.94 -18.27 10.27
C ILE A 180 -17.37 -19.74 10.30
N PRO A 181 -17.83 -20.27 11.44
CA PRO A 181 -18.33 -21.65 11.51
C PRO A 181 -19.46 -21.86 10.52
N GLY A 182 -19.29 -22.82 9.61
CA GLY A 182 -20.26 -23.08 8.53
C GLY A 182 -20.25 -22.05 7.39
N GLY A 183 -19.28 -21.14 7.36
CA GLY A 183 -19.07 -20.17 6.28
C GLY A 183 -20.01 -18.97 6.29
N VAL A 184 -21.05 -18.94 7.14
CA VAL A 184 -22.08 -17.89 7.12
C VAL A 184 -22.47 -17.49 8.55
N LEU A 185 -22.53 -16.19 8.80
CA LEU A 185 -23.11 -15.59 10.01
C LEU A 185 -24.21 -14.62 9.61
N THR A 186 -25.43 -14.79 10.16
CA THR A 186 -26.52 -13.82 10.05
C THR A 186 -26.96 -13.41 11.45
N ALA A 187 -26.94 -12.10 11.72
CA ALA A 187 -27.31 -11.55 13.03
C ALA A 187 -27.86 -10.14 12.93
N PRO A 188 -28.56 -9.63 13.96
CA PRO A 188 -28.90 -8.23 14.06
C PRO A 188 -27.65 -7.35 13.93
N LEU A 189 -27.78 -6.17 13.32
CA LEU A 189 -26.70 -5.19 13.20
C LEU A 189 -26.92 -4.05 14.21
N VAL A 190 -25.88 -3.74 14.98
CA VAL A 190 -25.90 -2.66 15.98
C VAL A 190 -24.72 -1.73 15.77
N TYR A 191 -24.99 -0.44 15.61
CA TYR A 191 -23.95 0.58 15.59
C TYR A 191 -23.51 0.90 17.03
N ALA A 192 -22.29 0.50 17.39
CA ALA A 192 -21.77 0.62 18.75
C ALA A 192 -21.14 2.00 19.03
N GLY A 193 -20.79 2.77 17.99
CA GLY A 193 -20.17 4.08 18.16
C GLY A 193 -18.67 4.10 17.94
N ASP A 194 -18.03 5.14 18.46
CA ASP A 194 -16.57 5.32 18.35
C ASP A 194 -15.85 4.34 19.29
N ILE A 195 -14.66 3.89 18.91
CA ILE A 195 -13.82 3.03 19.76
C ILE A 195 -13.64 3.67 21.15
N GLY A 196 -13.90 2.86 22.18
CA GLY A 196 -13.76 3.26 23.58
C GLY A 196 -14.99 3.97 24.17
N ASP A 197 -16.07 4.15 23.40
CA ASP A 197 -17.33 4.78 23.84
C ASP A 197 -18.55 3.89 23.56
N PHE A 198 -18.53 2.67 24.12
CA PHE A 198 -19.59 1.67 23.92
C PHE A 198 -20.55 1.51 25.13
N ALA A 199 -20.50 2.41 26.12
CA ALA A 199 -21.04 2.14 27.46
C ALA A 199 -22.54 1.75 27.49
N ASP A 200 -23.36 2.37 26.66
CA ASP A 200 -24.83 2.27 26.76
C ASP A 200 -25.45 1.41 25.64
N VAL A 201 -24.63 0.69 24.86
CA VAL A 201 -25.09 -0.10 23.70
C VAL A 201 -25.18 -1.58 24.05
N ASP A 202 -26.36 -2.19 23.87
CA ASP A 202 -26.53 -3.65 23.97
C ASP A 202 -26.20 -4.32 22.65
N VAL A 203 -25.07 -5.03 22.62
CA VAL A 203 -24.55 -5.72 21.42
C VAL A 203 -24.71 -7.25 21.47
N ARG A 204 -25.41 -7.77 22.50
CA ARG A 204 -25.56 -9.22 22.70
C ARG A 204 -26.24 -9.91 21.52
N GLY A 205 -25.58 -10.91 20.96
CA GLY A 205 -26.07 -11.68 19.81
C GLY A 205 -26.09 -10.92 18.49
N SER A 206 -25.50 -9.73 18.43
CA SER A 206 -25.47 -8.87 17.25
C SER A 206 -24.06 -8.81 16.62
N VAL A 207 -23.99 -8.45 15.35
CA VAL A 207 -22.77 -7.92 14.74
C VAL A 207 -22.69 -6.44 15.08
N ALA A 208 -21.63 -6.05 15.78
CA ALA A 208 -21.42 -4.68 16.23
C ALA A 208 -20.58 -3.89 15.23
N VAL A 209 -20.95 -2.65 14.95
CA VAL A 209 -20.16 -1.72 14.12
C VAL A 209 -19.42 -0.77 15.04
N GLN A 210 -18.09 -0.81 15.06
CA GLN A 210 -17.27 0.19 15.74
C GLN A 210 -16.65 1.15 14.71
N ARG A 211 -16.73 2.45 14.99
CA ARG A 211 -16.14 3.49 14.16
C ARG A 211 -14.70 3.76 14.56
N ILE A 212 -13.83 3.75 13.58
CA ILE A 212 -12.41 4.05 13.71
C ILE A 212 -12.10 5.33 12.97
N ARG A 213 -11.69 6.37 13.70
CA ARG A 213 -11.13 7.58 13.07
C ARG A 213 -9.67 7.34 12.77
N PRO A 214 -9.25 7.44 11.52
CA PRO A 214 -7.85 7.30 11.17
C PRO A 214 -6.98 8.32 11.88
N SER A 215 -5.78 7.89 12.24
CA SER A 215 -4.76 8.75 12.82
C SER A 215 -3.49 8.68 11.99
N SER A 216 -2.57 9.62 12.22
CA SER A 216 -1.26 9.62 11.55
C SER A 216 -0.36 8.44 11.94
N GLY A 217 -0.79 7.57 12.86
CA GLY A 217 0.00 6.43 13.35
C GLY A 217 -0.75 5.10 13.18
N ALA A 218 -0.61 4.41 12.04
CA ALA A 218 -1.32 3.17 11.75
C ALA A 218 -1.08 2.05 12.78
N PHE A 219 0.10 1.95 13.37
CA PHE A 219 0.40 0.91 14.37
C PHE A 219 -0.33 1.11 15.70
N SER A 220 -0.42 2.33 16.22
CA SER A 220 -1.17 2.63 17.44
C SER A 220 -2.67 2.42 17.22
N GLN A 221 -3.17 2.74 16.04
CA GLN A 221 -4.54 2.53 15.65
C GLN A 221 -4.93 1.05 15.61
N ARG A 222 -4.02 0.19 15.14
CA ARG A 222 -4.23 -1.27 15.12
C ARG A 222 -4.52 -1.84 16.51
N ALA A 223 -3.74 -1.45 17.51
CA ALA A 223 -3.98 -1.90 18.89
C ALA A 223 -5.36 -1.47 19.40
N ALA A 224 -5.74 -0.21 19.19
CA ALA A 224 -7.04 0.30 19.60
C ALA A 224 -8.22 -0.44 18.92
N ILE A 225 -8.09 -0.76 17.62
CA ILE A 225 -9.09 -1.54 16.88
C ILE A 225 -9.27 -2.93 17.50
N GLN A 226 -8.18 -3.59 17.85
CA GLN A 226 -8.21 -4.92 18.46
C GLN A 226 -8.85 -4.88 19.86
N GLU A 227 -8.47 -3.92 20.69
CA GLU A 227 -9.01 -3.74 22.02
C GLU A 227 -10.53 -3.45 21.98
N GLY A 228 -10.97 -2.53 21.12
CA GLY A 228 -12.38 -2.22 20.96
C GLY A 228 -13.20 -3.41 20.48
N ALA A 229 -12.68 -4.18 19.51
CA ALA A 229 -13.34 -5.39 19.03
C ALA A 229 -13.42 -6.47 20.11
N GLN A 230 -12.36 -6.66 20.91
CA GLN A 230 -12.36 -7.60 22.04
C GLN A 230 -13.37 -7.18 23.10
N GLU A 231 -13.49 -5.89 23.39
CA GLU A 231 -14.50 -5.38 24.31
C GLU A 231 -15.92 -5.69 23.84
N LEU A 232 -16.24 -5.43 22.56
CA LEU A 232 -17.55 -5.73 21.98
C LEU A 232 -17.88 -7.23 22.04
N LEU A 233 -16.92 -8.10 21.71
CA LEU A 233 -17.07 -9.55 21.83
C LEU A 233 -17.29 -9.98 23.30
N ALA A 234 -16.55 -9.40 24.24
CA ALA A 234 -16.74 -9.66 25.68
C ALA A 234 -18.12 -9.24 26.19
N ARG A 235 -18.75 -8.23 25.56
CA ARG A 235 -20.13 -7.82 25.82
C ARG A 235 -21.17 -8.69 25.16
N GLY A 236 -20.75 -9.69 24.35
CA GLY A 236 -21.62 -10.70 23.73
C GLY A 236 -21.95 -10.44 22.28
N ALA A 237 -21.25 -9.54 21.58
CA ALA A 237 -21.31 -9.45 20.12
C ALA A 237 -20.84 -10.77 19.49
N VAL A 238 -21.47 -11.19 18.39
CA VAL A 238 -21.11 -12.41 17.65
C VAL A 238 -20.18 -12.14 16.46
N GLY A 239 -19.99 -10.87 16.13
CA GLY A 239 -19.05 -10.40 15.10
C GLY A 239 -18.88 -8.89 15.20
N VAL A 240 -17.86 -8.36 14.51
CA VAL A 240 -17.55 -6.92 14.50
C VAL A 240 -17.27 -6.45 13.08
N LEU A 241 -17.86 -5.32 12.70
CA LEU A 241 -17.49 -4.56 11.53
C LEU A 241 -16.67 -3.34 11.95
N ASN A 242 -15.43 -3.29 11.51
CA ASN A 242 -14.54 -2.17 11.74
C ASN A 242 -14.79 -1.11 10.65
N TYR A 243 -15.57 -0.09 10.97
CA TYR A 243 -15.81 1.04 10.09
C TYR A 243 -14.61 1.98 10.12
N ILE A 244 -13.78 1.89 9.10
CA ILE A 244 -12.64 2.79 8.91
C ILE A 244 -13.17 4.07 8.26
N ASP A 245 -13.26 5.15 9.05
CA ASP A 245 -13.88 6.42 8.64
C ASP A 245 -12.94 7.22 7.73
N GLN A 246 -12.72 6.67 6.56
CA GLN A 246 -11.93 7.25 5.47
C GLN A 246 -12.85 7.57 4.29
N PRO A 247 -12.60 8.63 3.50
CA PRO A 247 -13.41 8.95 2.34
C PRO A 247 -13.46 7.81 1.32
N GLY A 248 -14.64 7.55 0.78
CA GLY A 248 -14.86 6.51 -0.21
C GLY A 248 -14.88 5.09 0.36
N ASN A 249 -14.97 4.11 -0.54
CA ASN A 249 -15.04 2.68 -0.20
C ASN A 249 -13.69 2.00 -0.43
N MET A 250 -12.65 2.41 0.30
CA MET A 250 -11.36 1.76 0.26
C MET A 250 -11.42 0.36 0.87
N HIS A 251 -10.72 -0.59 0.27
CA HIS A 251 -10.35 -1.82 0.97
C HIS A 251 -9.26 -1.51 1.99
N VAL A 252 -9.42 -2.04 3.19
CA VAL A 252 -8.44 -1.89 4.26
C VAL A 252 -8.01 -3.27 4.74
N ARG A 253 -6.72 -3.58 4.60
CA ARG A 253 -6.13 -4.84 5.03
C ARG A 253 -5.47 -4.69 6.40
N ASP A 254 -5.45 -5.78 7.14
CA ASP A 254 -4.63 -5.99 8.34
C ASP A 254 -4.96 -5.17 9.60
N PHE A 255 -6.11 -4.50 9.62
CA PHE A 255 -6.66 -4.01 10.87
C PHE A 255 -7.61 -5.08 11.41
N GLY A 256 -7.26 -5.72 12.52
CA GLY A 256 -8.09 -6.76 13.13
C GLY A 256 -7.24 -7.76 13.89
N GLY A 257 -7.85 -8.80 14.33
CA GLY A 257 -7.35 -9.78 15.30
C GLY A 257 -8.43 -9.98 16.35
N CYS A 258 -9.66 -9.99 15.87
CA CYS A 258 -10.86 -10.01 16.67
C CYS A 258 -11.80 -11.07 16.10
N GLY A 259 -11.87 -12.27 16.63
CA GLY A 259 -12.88 -13.26 16.29
C GLY A 259 -13.44 -13.16 14.85
N ILE A 260 -14.77 -13.10 14.68
CA ILE A 260 -15.40 -12.81 13.39
C ILE A 260 -15.42 -11.32 13.18
N CYS A 261 -14.53 -10.78 12.33
CA CYS A 261 -14.53 -9.37 12.00
C CYS A 261 -14.14 -9.06 10.55
N PHE A 262 -14.73 -7.98 10.03
CA PHE A 262 -14.45 -7.42 8.71
C PHE A 262 -14.13 -5.95 8.82
N ASN A 263 -13.23 -5.46 7.97
CA ASN A 263 -13.00 -4.03 7.79
C ASN A 263 -13.89 -3.53 6.68
N ILE A 264 -14.48 -2.35 6.85
CA ILE A 264 -15.31 -1.68 5.84
C ILE A 264 -14.84 -0.23 5.66
N GLY A 265 -14.96 0.27 4.44
CA GLY A 265 -14.59 1.63 4.08
C GLY A 265 -15.60 2.69 4.53
N GLY A 266 -15.27 3.94 4.21
CA GLY A 266 -16.01 5.10 4.72
C GLY A 266 -17.45 5.19 4.27
N ASP A 267 -17.74 4.99 2.97
CA ASP A 267 -19.11 5.11 2.45
C ASP A 267 -20.02 4.01 2.99
N ASP A 268 -19.56 2.76 3.02
CA ASP A 268 -20.29 1.63 3.59
C ASP A 268 -20.51 1.82 5.09
N GLY A 269 -19.48 2.28 5.82
CA GLY A 269 -19.57 2.54 7.24
C GLY A 269 -20.52 3.70 7.59
N ALA A 270 -20.47 4.78 6.81
CA ALA A 270 -21.42 5.90 6.97
C ALA A 270 -22.85 5.46 6.68
N PHE A 271 -23.08 4.64 5.65
CA PHE A 271 -24.38 4.04 5.39
C PHE A 271 -24.87 3.22 6.59
N LEU A 272 -24.02 2.34 7.15
CA LEU A 272 -24.41 1.52 8.31
C LEU A 272 -24.77 2.38 9.53
N ARG A 273 -23.97 3.41 9.82
CA ARG A 273 -24.27 4.35 10.91
C ARG A 273 -25.61 5.03 10.70
N ASP A 274 -25.81 5.62 9.51
CA ASP A 274 -26.99 6.42 9.23
C ASP A 274 -28.27 5.58 9.20
N VAL A 275 -28.24 4.35 8.65
CA VAL A 275 -29.40 3.46 8.66
C VAL A 275 -29.70 2.95 10.09
N ALA A 276 -28.68 2.60 10.89
CA ALA A 276 -28.86 2.17 12.27
C ALA A 276 -29.50 3.27 13.13
N GLU A 277 -29.02 4.52 13.03
CA GLU A 277 -29.58 5.66 13.74
C GLU A 277 -31.06 5.96 13.33
N ARG A 278 -31.36 5.81 12.03
CA ARG A 278 -32.73 6.03 11.54
C ARG A 278 -33.65 4.88 11.92
N ALA A 279 -33.17 3.63 11.86
CA ALA A 279 -33.90 2.47 12.28
C ALA A 279 -34.29 2.58 13.78
N SER A 280 -33.36 3.00 14.63
CA SER A 280 -33.61 3.23 16.04
C SER A 280 -34.65 4.32 16.26
N ARG A 281 -34.54 5.46 15.59
CA ARG A 281 -35.57 6.54 15.68
C ARG A 281 -36.94 6.11 15.18
N ALA A 282 -37.02 5.18 14.25
CA ALA A 282 -38.28 4.63 13.71
C ALA A 282 -38.82 3.44 14.50
N GLY A 283 -38.08 2.93 15.51
CA GLY A 283 -38.42 1.70 16.23
C GLY A 283 -38.30 0.44 15.35
N SER A 284 -37.44 0.49 14.34
CA SER A 284 -37.23 -0.59 13.35
C SER A 284 -35.83 -1.24 13.46
N GLU A 285 -35.12 -1.01 14.57
CA GLU A 285 -33.80 -1.58 14.82
C GLU A 285 -33.77 -3.10 14.73
N ASN A 286 -34.84 -3.77 15.15
CA ASN A 286 -34.99 -5.22 15.07
C ASN A 286 -35.11 -5.75 13.64
N ALA A 287 -35.35 -4.88 12.64
CA ALA A 287 -35.36 -5.25 11.23
C ALA A 287 -33.98 -5.23 10.60
N LEU A 288 -33.02 -4.52 11.21
CA LEU A 288 -31.68 -4.35 10.67
C LEU A 288 -30.82 -5.58 10.95
N HIS A 289 -30.49 -6.34 9.91
CA HIS A 289 -29.67 -7.53 10.00
C HIS A 289 -28.52 -7.46 8.98
N VAL A 290 -27.41 -8.09 9.32
CA VAL A 290 -26.26 -8.29 8.42
C VAL A 290 -26.00 -9.77 8.22
N ARG A 291 -25.59 -10.14 7.02
CA ARG A 291 -25.06 -11.45 6.66
C ARG A 291 -23.61 -11.31 6.24
N LEU A 292 -22.74 -12.08 6.88
CA LEU A 292 -21.33 -12.21 6.59
C LEU A 292 -21.09 -13.61 6.05
N GLU A 293 -20.45 -13.69 4.90
CA GLU A 293 -20.03 -14.95 4.27
C GLU A 293 -18.52 -14.95 4.10
N LEU A 294 -17.89 -16.09 4.33
CA LEU A 294 -16.46 -16.25 4.17
C LEU A 294 -16.12 -17.69 3.83
N ASP A 295 -15.47 -17.88 2.70
CA ASP A 295 -14.68 -19.06 2.36
C ASP A 295 -13.21 -18.70 2.51
N ALA A 296 -12.49 -19.42 3.36
CA ALA A 296 -11.08 -19.19 3.63
C ALA A 296 -10.31 -20.49 3.72
N SER A 297 -9.12 -20.49 3.18
CA SER A 297 -8.22 -21.64 3.17
C SER A 297 -6.96 -21.38 3.99
N ILE A 298 -6.27 -22.45 4.33
CA ILE A 298 -4.91 -22.39 4.84
C ILE A 298 -3.99 -22.90 3.74
N ARG A 299 -3.13 -22.02 3.25
CA ARG A 299 -2.14 -22.33 2.21
C ARG A 299 -0.81 -22.68 2.86
N SER A 300 -0.26 -23.84 2.51
CA SER A 300 1.02 -24.35 2.99
C SER A 300 2.03 -24.49 1.85
N GLY A 301 3.31 -24.72 2.17
CA GLY A 301 4.36 -24.90 1.19
C GLY A 301 4.67 -23.65 0.38
N LEU A 302 4.45 -22.48 0.96
CA LEU A 302 4.73 -21.20 0.32
C LEU A 302 6.22 -20.96 0.24
N ALA A 303 6.65 -20.37 -0.85
CA ALA A 303 8.01 -19.90 -1.02
C ALA A 303 8.02 -18.42 -1.40
N ALA A 304 9.02 -17.70 -0.96
CA ALA A 304 9.30 -16.35 -1.41
C ALA A 304 10.72 -16.24 -1.95
N HIS A 305 11.06 -15.08 -2.47
CA HIS A 305 12.36 -14.81 -3.03
C HIS A 305 12.94 -13.53 -2.45
N ASN A 306 14.24 -13.56 -2.15
CA ASN A 306 15.03 -12.35 -2.08
C ASN A 306 15.71 -12.13 -3.42
N VAL A 307 15.86 -10.88 -3.82
CA VAL A 307 16.74 -10.53 -4.94
C VAL A 307 17.96 -9.84 -4.37
N VAL A 308 19.12 -10.43 -4.62
CA VAL A 308 20.41 -9.92 -4.13
C VAL A 308 21.23 -9.43 -5.32
N GLY A 309 21.95 -8.32 -5.14
CA GLY A 309 22.89 -7.81 -6.14
C GLY A 309 24.00 -7.02 -5.45
N VAL A 310 25.21 -7.08 -5.97
CA VAL A 310 26.41 -6.49 -5.37
C VAL A 310 27.00 -5.40 -6.24
N ALA A 311 27.17 -4.21 -5.69
CA ALA A 311 28.03 -3.17 -6.25
C ALA A 311 29.38 -3.22 -5.50
N ALA A 312 30.41 -3.76 -6.16
CA ALA A 312 31.73 -3.95 -5.56
C ALA A 312 32.38 -2.60 -5.21
N GLY A 313 32.73 -2.42 -3.95
CA GLY A 313 33.45 -1.27 -3.44
C GLY A 313 34.96 -1.37 -3.56
N GLU A 314 35.67 -0.42 -2.94
CA GLU A 314 37.13 -0.46 -2.81
C GLU A 314 37.58 -1.42 -1.71
N SER A 315 36.71 -1.64 -0.70
CA SER A 315 36.92 -2.59 0.39
C SER A 315 35.84 -3.68 0.40
N ASP A 316 36.15 -4.78 1.12
CA ASP A 316 35.28 -5.93 1.29
C ASP A 316 34.23 -5.74 2.42
N GLU A 317 34.33 -4.68 3.23
CA GLU A 317 33.29 -4.34 4.21
C GLU A 317 31.97 -4.02 3.50
N VAL A 318 30.86 -4.44 4.10
CA VAL A 318 29.55 -4.43 3.43
C VAL A 318 28.59 -3.45 4.10
N ILE A 319 27.94 -2.63 3.28
CA ILE A 319 26.71 -1.94 3.67
C ILE A 319 25.55 -2.68 2.99
N ILE A 320 24.61 -3.21 3.79
CA ILE A 320 23.39 -3.83 3.26
C ILE A 320 22.34 -2.74 3.05
N VAL A 321 21.77 -2.68 1.85
CA VAL A 321 20.69 -1.77 1.48
C VAL A 321 19.46 -2.61 1.19
N ASN A 322 18.51 -2.64 2.14
CA ASN A 322 17.30 -3.43 2.06
C ASN A 322 16.10 -2.60 1.62
N ALA A 323 15.16 -3.23 0.92
CA ALA A 323 13.79 -2.78 0.72
C ALA A 323 12.92 -4.02 0.50
N HIS A 324 11.72 -4.10 1.10
CA HIS A 324 10.89 -5.27 0.84
C HIS A 324 10.15 -5.18 -0.50
N LEU A 325 9.95 -6.33 -1.15
CA LEU A 325 9.40 -6.39 -2.50
C LEU A 325 7.89 -6.64 -2.55
N ASP A 326 7.32 -7.16 -1.47
CA ASP A 326 5.91 -7.48 -1.39
C ASP A 326 5.07 -6.31 -0.87
N GLY A 327 3.76 -6.39 -1.11
CA GLY A 327 2.81 -5.37 -0.68
C GLY A 327 1.39 -5.75 -1.02
N TRP A 328 0.44 -5.19 -0.26
CA TRP A 328 -0.98 -5.35 -0.45
C TRP A 328 -1.53 -4.28 -1.39
N TYR A 329 -2.47 -4.65 -2.26
CA TYR A 329 -3.09 -3.76 -3.25
C TYR A 329 -2.05 -3.20 -4.22
N ASP A 330 -2.17 -1.96 -4.64
CA ASP A 330 -1.20 -1.32 -5.53
C ASP A 330 0.16 -1.17 -4.84
N ALA A 331 0.15 -0.89 -3.52
CA ALA A 331 1.34 -0.82 -2.66
C ALA A 331 2.44 0.07 -3.25
N ALA A 332 2.05 1.30 -3.60
CA ALA A 332 2.99 2.25 -4.20
C ALA A 332 3.96 2.81 -3.16
N GLY A 333 3.46 3.14 -1.94
CA GLY A 333 4.28 3.58 -0.82
C GLY A 333 4.75 2.43 0.09
N ASP A 334 4.01 1.30 0.12
CA ASP A 334 4.33 0.15 0.96
C ASP A 334 4.55 -1.14 0.12
N ASN A 335 5.73 -1.37 -0.49
CA ASN A 335 6.94 -0.56 -0.47
C ASN A 335 7.48 -0.35 -1.91
N GLY A 336 6.60 0.05 -2.83
CA GLY A 336 7.00 0.30 -4.23
C GLY A 336 8.02 1.42 -4.35
N ASP A 337 7.85 2.51 -3.59
CA ASP A 337 8.73 3.68 -3.62
C ASP A 337 10.13 3.37 -3.06
N GLY A 338 10.23 2.60 -1.96
CA GLY A 338 11.50 2.14 -1.41
C GLY A 338 12.27 1.25 -2.40
N LEU A 339 11.59 0.30 -3.08
CA LEU A 339 12.18 -0.52 -4.13
C LEU A 339 12.65 0.30 -5.34
N ALA A 340 11.87 1.30 -5.76
CA ALA A 340 12.21 2.16 -6.88
C ALA A 340 13.48 2.99 -6.57
N VAL A 341 13.56 3.54 -5.36
CA VAL A 341 14.76 4.25 -4.88
C VAL A 341 15.95 3.28 -4.77
N GLN A 342 15.75 2.07 -4.23
CA GLN A 342 16.79 1.04 -4.17
C GLN A 342 17.37 0.74 -5.57
N LEU A 343 16.52 0.57 -6.57
CA LEU A 343 16.97 0.33 -7.95
C LEU A 343 17.74 1.53 -8.54
N ALA A 344 17.31 2.75 -8.25
CA ALA A 344 18.02 3.96 -8.67
C ALA A 344 19.42 4.04 -8.04
N LEU A 345 19.53 3.74 -6.73
CA LEU A 345 20.81 3.66 -6.01
C LEU A 345 21.71 2.55 -6.57
N ALA A 346 21.15 1.38 -6.86
CA ALA A 346 21.88 0.28 -7.47
C ALA A 346 22.51 0.71 -8.82
N ARG A 347 21.75 1.40 -9.67
CA ARG A 347 22.25 1.94 -10.94
C ARG A 347 23.29 3.04 -10.75
N HIS A 348 23.10 3.91 -9.76
CA HIS A 348 24.03 4.98 -9.45
C HIS A 348 25.39 4.44 -9.02
N PHE A 349 25.41 3.52 -8.07
CA PHE A 349 26.65 2.99 -7.50
C PHE A 349 27.30 1.89 -8.36
N ALA A 350 26.61 1.33 -9.33
CA ALA A 350 27.21 0.41 -10.33
C ALA A 350 28.07 1.15 -11.38
N ARG A 351 27.96 2.48 -11.48
CA ARG A 351 28.79 3.26 -12.39
C ARG A 351 30.21 3.37 -11.87
N PRO A 352 31.25 3.18 -12.71
CA PRO A 352 32.66 3.27 -12.27
C PRO A 352 33.00 4.59 -11.57
N GLU A 353 32.43 5.72 -12.04
CA GLU A 353 32.64 7.05 -11.47
C GLU A 353 32.03 7.24 -10.07
N ASN A 354 31.04 6.42 -9.71
CA ASN A 354 30.34 6.44 -8.42
C ASN A 354 30.66 5.22 -7.55
N ARG A 355 31.77 4.52 -7.87
CA ARG A 355 32.17 3.34 -7.12
C ARG A 355 32.29 3.64 -5.63
N PRO A 356 31.58 2.92 -4.74
CA PRO A 356 31.59 3.21 -3.30
C PRO A 356 32.92 2.74 -2.66
N ALA A 357 33.32 3.37 -1.55
CA ALA A 357 34.50 2.93 -0.80
C ALA A 357 34.28 1.57 -0.10
N ARG A 358 33.03 1.26 0.29
CA ARG A 358 32.61 -0.07 0.80
C ARG A 358 31.71 -0.77 -0.21
N THR A 359 31.76 -2.09 -0.21
CA THR A 359 30.84 -2.91 -1.03
C THR A 359 29.40 -2.72 -0.59
N LEU A 360 28.50 -2.47 -1.55
CA LEU A 360 27.06 -2.39 -1.30
C LEU A 360 26.39 -3.70 -1.69
N VAL A 361 25.55 -4.23 -0.82
CA VAL A 361 24.71 -5.39 -1.09
C VAL A 361 23.25 -4.93 -1.07
N PHE A 362 22.65 -4.89 -2.25
CA PHE A 362 21.24 -4.57 -2.41
C PHE A 362 20.42 -5.84 -2.20
N VAL A 363 19.44 -5.78 -1.28
CA VAL A 363 18.55 -6.89 -0.95
C VAL A 363 17.12 -6.42 -1.13
N ALA A 364 16.43 -6.88 -2.18
CA ALA A 364 14.99 -6.76 -2.26
C ALA A 364 14.37 -7.98 -1.56
N SER A 365 13.93 -7.81 -0.31
CA SER A 365 13.50 -8.90 0.56
C SER A 365 12.03 -9.26 0.36
N GLY A 366 11.70 -10.54 0.30
CA GLY A 366 10.32 -11.03 0.33
C GLY A 366 9.82 -11.30 1.76
N GLY A 367 8.52 -11.54 1.90
CA GLY A 367 7.92 -12.05 3.13
C GLY A 367 7.71 -11.04 4.24
N HIS A 368 7.72 -9.75 3.93
CA HIS A 368 7.40 -8.71 4.91
C HIS A 368 5.97 -8.85 5.44
N HIS A 369 5.00 -9.00 4.52
CA HIS A 369 3.57 -9.08 4.84
C HIS A 369 3.02 -10.50 5.00
N SER A 370 3.84 -11.54 4.79
CA SER A 370 3.39 -12.93 4.81
C SER A 370 3.92 -13.66 6.05
N ALA A 371 3.00 -14.15 6.89
CA ALA A 371 3.39 -14.89 8.10
C ALA A 371 4.27 -16.11 7.75
N GLY A 372 5.35 -16.29 8.52
CA GLY A 372 6.29 -17.39 8.37
C GLY A 372 7.34 -17.22 7.28
N LEU A 373 7.21 -16.24 6.40
CA LEU A 373 8.26 -15.84 5.47
C LEU A 373 9.10 -14.73 6.10
N ASN A 374 10.42 -14.84 6.02
CA ASN A 374 11.35 -13.87 6.61
C ASN A 374 12.55 -13.69 5.69
N GLY A 375 12.43 -12.77 4.73
CA GLY A 375 13.45 -12.48 3.74
C GLY A 375 14.79 -12.03 4.32
N PRO A 376 14.82 -11.04 5.22
CA PRO A 376 16.05 -10.60 5.87
C PRO A 376 16.82 -11.73 6.55
N GLN A 377 16.17 -12.54 7.37
CA GLN A 377 16.81 -13.66 8.04
C GLN A 377 17.28 -14.73 7.05
N SER A 378 16.47 -15.01 6.01
CA SER A 378 16.84 -15.95 4.96
C SER A 378 18.06 -15.45 4.18
N PHE A 379 18.16 -14.14 3.90
CA PHE A 379 19.35 -13.54 3.30
C PHE A 379 20.59 -13.79 4.14
N VAL A 380 20.53 -13.54 5.45
CA VAL A 380 21.67 -13.74 6.37
C VAL A 380 22.14 -15.20 6.38
N VAL A 381 21.21 -16.15 6.41
CA VAL A 381 21.52 -17.60 6.42
C VAL A 381 22.11 -18.06 5.09
N MET A 382 21.59 -17.56 3.97
CA MET A 382 22.02 -17.97 2.63
C MET A 382 23.33 -17.29 2.19
N ASN A 383 23.70 -16.14 2.80
CA ASN A 383 24.87 -15.35 2.42
C ASN A 383 25.78 -15.06 3.63
N PRO A 384 26.28 -16.08 4.34
CA PRO A 384 27.00 -15.87 5.60
C PRO A 384 28.30 -15.07 5.42
N GLU A 385 28.93 -15.15 4.24
CA GLU A 385 30.16 -14.39 3.94
C GLU A 385 29.86 -12.88 3.74
N LEU A 386 28.79 -12.53 3.04
CA LEU A 386 28.37 -11.14 2.89
C LEU A 386 27.85 -10.57 4.23
N ALA A 387 27.01 -11.32 4.91
CA ALA A 387 26.46 -10.97 6.20
C ALA A 387 27.54 -10.76 7.27
N GLY A 388 28.57 -11.63 7.30
CA GLY A 388 29.70 -11.54 8.24
C GLY A 388 30.65 -10.36 8.01
N ARG A 389 30.52 -9.65 6.88
CA ARG A 389 31.29 -8.43 6.56
C ARG A 389 30.45 -7.16 6.69
N ALA A 390 29.18 -7.28 7.11
CA ALA A 390 28.30 -6.14 7.26
C ALA A 390 28.81 -5.19 8.36
N VAL A 391 28.82 -3.90 8.08
CA VAL A 391 29.14 -2.83 9.04
C VAL A 391 27.92 -1.96 9.35
N LEU A 392 26.89 -2.00 8.48
CA LEU A 392 25.64 -1.28 8.64
C LEU A 392 24.56 -1.91 7.77
N VAL A 393 23.30 -1.89 8.25
CA VAL A 393 22.12 -2.19 7.45
C VAL A 393 21.25 -0.95 7.33
N LEU A 394 20.92 -0.58 6.09
CA LEU A 394 20.01 0.51 5.75
C LEU A 394 18.73 -0.08 5.15
N ASN A 395 17.56 0.37 5.62
CA ASN A 395 16.26 -0.01 5.05
C ASN A 395 15.58 1.20 4.42
N LEU A 396 15.01 0.99 3.24
CA LEU A 396 14.24 1.98 2.50
C LEU A 396 12.78 1.55 2.49
N GLU A 397 11.92 2.35 3.12
CA GLU A 397 10.50 2.02 3.28
C GLU A 397 9.68 3.30 3.44
N HIS A 398 8.58 3.44 2.69
CA HIS A 398 7.65 4.59 2.73
C HIS A 398 8.31 5.95 2.42
N VAL A 399 9.19 6.01 1.45
CA VAL A 399 10.17 7.11 1.33
C VAL A 399 9.63 8.39 0.67
N ALA A 400 8.48 8.37 0.01
CA ALA A 400 8.04 9.50 -0.83
C ALA A 400 6.52 9.72 -0.87
N GLN A 401 5.75 9.19 0.08
CA GLN A 401 4.31 9.46 0.13
C GLN A 401 4.01 10.93 0.41
N TYR A 402 2.97 11.46 -0.22
CA TYR A 402 2.42 12.75 0.16
C TYR A 402 1.82 12.70 1.56
N LEU A 403 1.91 13.81 2.27
CA LEU A 403 1.22 14.00 3.53
C LEU A 403 -0.29 14.02 3.29
N VAL A 404 -0.98 13.08 3.90
CA VAL A 404 -2.45 13.06 3.99
C VAL A 404 -2.83 13.47 5.40
N ASP A 405 -3.56 14.56 5.51
CA ASP A 405 -4.08 15.04 6.79
C ASP A 405 -5.18 14.08 7.28
N PRO A 406 -5.04 13.43 8.46
CA PRO A 406 -5.99 12.42 8.91
C PRO A 406 -7.36 12.99 9.31
N ASP A 407 -7.45 14.28 9.62
CA ASP A 407 -8.71 14.91 10.03
C ASP A 407 -9.50 15.45 8.85
N SER A 408 -8.82 16.08 7.88
CA SER A 408 -9.47 16.69 6.70
C SER A 408 -9.41 15.84 5.44
N TRP A 409 -8.54 14.82 5.40
CA TRP A 409 -8.23 14.02 4.20
C TRP A 409 -7.67 14.82 3.03
N GLU A 410 -7.18 16.02 3.28
CA GLU A 410 -6.47 16.79 2.26
C GLU A 410 -5.09 16.19 2.01
N VAL A 411 -4.78 15.97 0.76
CA VAL A 411 -3.42 15.64 0.33
C VAL A 411 -2.63 16.94 0.20
N ARG A 412 -1.54 17.06 0.96
CA ARG A 412 -0.66 18.22 0.92
C ARG A 412 0.34 18.09 -0.23
N ARG A 413 0.93 19.21 -0.66
CA ARG A 413 1.99 19.22 -1.70
C ARG A 413 3.39 18.93 -1.14
N GLU A 414 3.46 18.43 0.06
CA GLU A 414 4.67 18.07 0.78
C GLU A 414 4.66 16.57 1.09
N GLU A 415 5.82 15.99 1.26
CA GLU A 415 5.95 14.59 1.64
C GLU A 415 5.63 14.40 3.12
N GLN A 416 5.15 13.22 3.44
CA GLN A 416 4.89 12.76 4.80
C GLN A 416 6.19 12.73 5.61
N PRO A 417 6.30 13.50 6.71
CA PRO A 417 7.49 13.43 7.55
C PRO A 417 7.64 12.08 8.25
N MET A 418 8.79 11.43 8.06
CA MET A 418 9.09 10.11 8.60
C MET A 418 9.86 10.19 9.93
N GLY A 419 9.73 9.16 10.76
CA GLY A 419 10.63 8.92 11.88
C GLY A 419 11.95 8.36 11.37
N TRP A 420 13.07 8.78 11.97
CA TRP A 420 14.40 8.26 11.69
C TRP A 420 14.90 7.40 12.87
N GLY A 421 15.18 6.13 12.59
CA GLY A 421 15.72 5.18 13.56
C GLY A 421 17.18 4.90 13.27
N VAL A 422 18.01 5.00 14.31
CA VAL A 422 19.44 4.61 14.32
C VAL A 422 19.70 3.83 15.59
N THR A 423 19.95 2.53 15.51
CA THR A 423 19.96 1.65 16.69
C THR A 423 20.97 2.03 17.77
N ASN A 424 22.12 2.60 17.41
CA ASN A 424 23.18 3.01 18.34
C ASN A 424 23.27 4.54 18.53
N LEU A 425 22.48 5.34 17.80
CA LEU A 425 22.55 6.81 17.80
C LEU A 425 23.98 7.35 17.70
N ALA A 426 24.85 6.69 16.93
CA ALA A 426 26.22 7.13 16.73
C ALA A 426 26.26 8.59 16.27
N PRO A 427 27.02 9.49 16.92
CA PRO A 427 27.03 10.91 16.60
C PRO A 427 27.34 11.21 15.14
N PHE A 428 28.20 10.42 14.52
CA PHE A 428 28.51 10.54 13.10
C PHE A 428 27.30 10.27 12.21
N LEU A 429 26.54 9.20 12.50
CA LEU A 429 25.35 8.84 11.69
C LEU A 429 24.24 9.89 11.82
N VAL A 430 24.06 10.45 13.03
CA VAL A 430 23.12 11.55 13.30
C VAL A 430 23.53 12.81 12.54
N ASP A 431 24.80 13.27 12.67
CA ASP A 431 25.32 14.43 11.95
C ASP A 431 25.22 14.26 10.41
N LEU A 432 25.54 13.07 9.92
CA LEU A 432 25.44 12.77 8.48
C LEU A 432 23.98 12.85 8.00
N THR A 433 23.04 12.40 8.80
CA THR A 433 21.60 12.51 8.52
C THR A 433 21.17 13.97 8.47
N ASP A 434 21.52 14.77 9.49
CA ASP A 434 21.16 16.20 9.54
C ASP A 434 21.68 16.96 8.32
N ARG A 435 22.94 16.74 7.95
CA ARG A 435 23.53 17.32 6.73
C ARG A 435 22.83 16.90 5.46
N GLY A 436 22.42 15.63 5.37
CA GLY A 436 21.66 15.12 4.22
C GLY A 436 20.27 15.74 4.13
N VAL A 437 19.57 15.88 5.26
CA VAL A 437 18.26 16.55 5.34
C VAL A 437 18.38 18.02 4.92
N GLU A 438 19.37 18.75 5.46
CA GLU A 438 19.62 20.15 5.08
C GLU A 438 19.92 20.29 3.58
N ARG A 439 20.70 19.35 3.03
CA ARG A 439 21.14 19.41 1.64
C ARG A 439 20.02 19.09 0.64
N TYR A 440 19.17 18.10 0.93
CA TYR A 440 18.20 17.57 -0.05
C TYR A 440 16.74 17.82 0.32
N GLY A 441 16.45 18.28 1.53
CA GLY A 441 15.08 18.50 2.00
C GLY A 441 14.29 17.19 2.16
N PHE A 442 14.96 16.08 2.49
CA PHE A 442 14.30 14.81 2.75
C PHE A 442 13.39 14.92 3.99
N ALA A 443 12.16 14.46 3.88
CA ALA A 443 11.12 14.70 4.87
C ALA A 443 11.30 13.81 6.12
N LEU A 444 12.16 14.23 7.05
CA LEU A 444 12.35 13.57 8.34
C LEU A 444 11.87 14.45 9.50
N ARG A 445 11.31 13.79 10.54
CA ARG A 445 11.07 14.45 11.83
C ARG A 445 12.41 14.62 12.57
N PRO A 446 12.57 15.70 13.33
CA PRO A 446 13.85 16.01 14.00
C PRO A 446 14.11 15.14 15.25
N ASP A 447 13.16 14.33 15.68
CA ASP A 447 13.25 13.43 16.82
C ASP A 447 13.75 12.05 16.37
N TYR A 448 15.05 11.85 16.41
CA TYR A 448 15.66 10.55 16.07
C TYR A 448 15.56 9.57 17.25
N GLY A 449 15.32 8.30 16.94
CA GLY A 449 15.16 7.25 17.92
C GLY A 449 15.97 6.00 17.61
N THR A 450 15.97 5.05 18.55
CA THR A 450 16.64 3.76 18.38
C THR A 450 15.71 2.67 17.82
N SER A 451 14.43 2.96 17.65
CA SER A 451 13.45 1.98 17.17
C SER A 451 13.57 1.79 15.66
N VAL A 452 13.69 0.54 15.24
CA VAL A 452 13.80 0.12 13.84
C VAL A 452 12.83 -1.05 13.59
N PRO A 453 11.52 -0.78 13.50
CA PRO A 453 10.52 -1.82 13.27
C PRO A 453 10.62 -2.44 11.86
N GLY A 454 9.78 -3.43 11.59
CA GLY A 454 9.67 -4.07 10.27
C GLY A 454 10.87 -4.96 9.95
N ASP A 455 11.28 -4.96 8.69
CA ASP A 455 12.35 -5.81 8.18
C ASP A 455 13.70 -5.52 8.83
N LEU A 456 13.96 -4.27 9.17
CA LEU A 456 15.24 -3.89 9.78
C LEU A 456 15.44 -4.50 11.17
N GLY A 457 14.34 -4.72 11.91
CA GLY A 457 14.38 -5.45 13.18
C GLY A 457 14.87 -6.90 13.03
N ARG A 458 14.64 -7.50 11.86
CA ARG A 458 15.02 -8.90 11.56
C ARG A 458 16.50 -9.09 11.22
N TYR A 459 17.26 -8.01 11.06
CA TYR A 459 18.73 -8.01 10.90
C TYR A 459 19.48 -7.89 12.23
N ASP A 460 18.81 -7.95 13.39
CA ASP A 460 19.43 -7.82 14.72
C ASP A 460 20.52 -8.86 14.99
N VAL A 461 20.41 -10.04 14.38
CA VAL A 461 21.38 -11.14 14.45
C VAL A 461 22.79 -10.76 13.96
N LEU A 462 22.91 -9.69 13.16
CA LEU A 462 24.21 -9.22 12.64
C LEU A 462 25.00 -8.43 13.69
N GLY A 463 24.34 -7.89 14.72
CA GLY A 463 24.98 -7.10 15.77
C GLY A 463 25.60 -5.78 15.28
N VAL A 464 25.22 -5.28 14.12
CA VAL A 464 25.71 -4.02 13.54
C VAL A 464 24.65 -2.92 13.61
N PRO A 465 25.04 -1.64 13.51
CA PRO A 465 24.09 -0.53 13.43
C PRO A 465 23.09 -0.69 12.29
N ARG A 466 21.84 -0.34 12.56
CA ARG A 466 20.72 -0.41 11.62
C ARG A 466 20.04 0.94 11.55
N VAL A 467 19.73 1.38 10.32
CA VAL A 467 19.24 2.74 10.05
C VAL A 467 18.07 2.68 9.09
N GLN A 468 16.98 3.41 9.40
CA GLN A 468 15.85 3.58 8.48
C GLN A 468 15.08 4.87 8.72
N ALA A 469 14.47 5.37 7.64
CA ALA A 469 13.27 6.20 7.72
C ALA A 469 12.05 5.29 7.59
N ILE A 470 11.01 5.55 8.37
CA ILE A 470 9.75 4.83 8.27
C ILE A 470 8.58 5.67 8.78
N HIS A 471 7.46 5.58 8.08
CA HIS A 471 6.18 6.07 8.56
C HIS A 471 5.04 5.29 7.93
N ALA A 472 4.14 4.75 8.74
CA ALA A 472 2.90 4.17 8.29
C ALA A 472 1.78 5.25 8.39
N GLY A 473 1.51 5.90 7.27
CA GLY A 473 0.50 6.97 7.16
C GLY A 473 -0.93 6.46 7.04
N PRO A 474 -1.91 7.36 6.82
CA PRO A 474 -3.32 6.99 6.73
C PRO A 474 -3.67 6.04 5.57
N LEU A 475 -2.83 5.98 4.53
CA LEU A 475 -3.03 5.11 3.36
C LEU A 475 -2.43 3.70 3.53
N TYR A 476 -1.72 3.46 4.64
CA TYR A 476 -1.05 2.20 4.93
C TYR A 476 -2.00 1.01 4.87
N HIS A 477 -1.65 -0.02 4.09
CA HIS A 477 -2.44 -1.23 3.87
C HIS A 477 -3.85 -0.97 3.33
N THR A 478 -4.04 0.11 2.58
CA THR A 478 -5.31 0.41 1.91
C THR A 478 -5.19 0.33 0.40
N SER A 479 -6.32 0.15 -0.29
CA SER A 479 -6.36 0.26 -1.75
C SER A 479 -6.14 1.69 -2.27
N ALA A 480 -5.94 2.65 -1.36
CA ALA A 480 -5.58 4.04 -1.67
C ALA A 480 -4.07 4.30 -1.71
N ASP A 481 -3.25 3.32 -1.38
CA ASP A 481 -1.80 3.39 -1.56
C ASP A 481 -1.43 3.18 -3.04
N VAL A 482 -1.67 4.20 -3.85
CA VAL A 482 -1.58 4.21 -5.32
C VAL A 482 -0.46 5.12 -5.81
N LEU A 483 -0.13 5.04 -7.12
CA LEU A 483 0.92 5.89 -7.73
C LEU A 483 0.72 7.38 -7.47
N GLU A 484 -0.54 7.83 -7.51
CA GLU A 484 -0.94 9.21 -7.30
C GLU A 484 -0.67 9.72 -5.87
N SER A 485 -0.49 8.81 -4.91
CA SER A 485 -0.10 9.15 -3.54
C SER A 485 1.40 9.38 -3.35
N ILE A 486 2.21 9.21 -4.39
CA ILE A 486 3.67 9.30 -4.31
C ILE A 486 4.18 10.58 -4.98
N SER A 487 5.01 11.32 -4.26
CA SER A 487 5.67 12.54 -4.75
C SER A 487 6.87 12.21 -5.63
N VAL A 488 6.84 12.65 -6.90
CA VAL A 488 7.99 12.51 -7.81
C VAL A 488 9.20 13.30 -7.29
N GLY A 489 8.96 14.50 -6.76
CA GLY A 489 10.01 15.29 -6.10
C GLY A 489 10.53 14.63 -4.83
N GLY A 490 9.64 13.95 -4.08
CA GLY A 490 10.00 13.15 -2.90
C GLY A 490 10.89 11.97 -3.25
N LEU A 491 10.59 11.25 -4.34
CA LEU A 491 11.44 10.17 -4.84
C LEU A 491 12.85 10.66 -5.16
N GLU A 492 13.00 11.84 -5.78
CA GLU A 492 14.31 12.41 -6.07
C GLU A 492 15.05 12.82 -4.78
N ARG A 493 14.37 13.49 -3.85
CA ARG A 493 14.94 13.88 -2.54
C ARG A 493 15.42 12.65 -1.79
N ALA A 494 14.61 11.60 -1.72
CA ALA A 494 14.95 10.33 -1.08
C ALA A 494 16.17 9.68 -1.76
N ALA A 495 16.17 9.52 -3.08
CA ALA A 495 17.26 8.89 -3.81
C ALA A 495 18.59 9.64 -3.61
N ARG A 496 18.60 10.98 -3.66
CA ARG A 496 19.80 11.80 -3.44
C ARG A 496 20.24 11.77 -1.97
N PHE A 497 19.30 11.84 -1.03
CA PHE A 497 19.62 11.73 0.40
C PHE A 497 20.28 10.39 0.71
N TYR A 498 19.71 9.28 0.25
CA TYR A 498 20.28 7.97 0.52
C TYR A 498 21.61 7.75 -0.20
N ALA A 499 21.80 8.27 -1.42
CA ALA A 499 23.11 8.23 -2.09
C ALA A 499 24.17 8.96 -1.28
N PHE A 500 23.86 10.17 -0.78
CA PHE A 500 24.75 10.95 0.09
C PHE A 500 25.04 10.23 1.41
N PHE A 501 24.02 9.66 2.05
CA PHE A 501 24.17 8.95 3.31
C PHE A 501 25.04 7.70 3.14
N ILE A 502 24.78 6.87 2.11
CA ILE A 502 25.56 5.68 1.80
C ILE A 502 27.01 6.04 1.52
N ASP A 503 27.26 7.07 0.70
CA ASP A 503 28.63 7.52 0.37
C ASP A 503 29.36 8.00 1.62
N GLY A 504 28.69 8.74 2.51
CA GLY A 504 29.22 9.17 3.79
C GLY A 504 29.60 8.00 4.71
N VAL A 505 28.69 7.03 4.87
CA VAL A 505 28.93 5.80 5.65
C VAL A 505 30.06 4.96 5.02
N ALA A 506 30.09 4.88 3.67
CA ALA A 506 31.11 4.11 2.97
C ALA A 506 32.54 4.64 3.21
N LYS A 507 32.69 5.93 3.50
CA LYS A 507 33.97 6.60 3.78
C LYS A 507 34.32 6.71 5.26
N ALA A 508 33.38 6.44 6.16
CA ALA A 508 33.56 6.56 7.60
C ALA A 508 34.44 5.43 8.16
N THR A 509 35.07 5.67 9.31
CA THR A 509 35.75 4.59 10.04
C THR A 509 34.73 3.70 10.77
N SER A 510 35.11 2.45 11.09
CA SER A 510 34.23 1.56 11.85
C SER A 510 33.85 2.15 13.22
N GLU A 511 34.77 2.85 13.89
CA GLU A 511 34.55 3.56 15.16
C GLU A 511 33.55 4.74 15.02
N GLN A 512 33.48 5.38 13.85
CA GLN A 512 32.47 6.42 13.59
C GLN A 512 31.08 5.84 13.39
N ILE A 513 30.99 4.64 12.80
CA ILE A 513 29.72 3.95 12.53
C ILE A 513 29.21 3.28 13.82
N ASP A 514 30.10 2.66 14.57
CA ASP A 514 29.79 1.89 15.79
C ASP A 514 30.85 2.19 16.86
N PRO A 515 30.68 3.31 17.61
CA PRO A 515 31.64 3.80 18.60
C PRO A 515 31.68 2.98 19.88
#